data_9999a8702a656f19ea5dada8797c027c
#
_entry.id   9999a8702a656f19ea5dada8797c027c
#
_cell.length_a   1.000
_cell.length_b   1.000
_cell.length_c   1.000
_cell.angle_alpha   90.00
_cell.angle_beta   90.00
_cell.angle_gamma   90.00
#
_symmetry.space_group_name_H-M   'P 1'
#
loop_
_entity.id
_entity.type
_entity.pdbx_description
1 polymer ?
#
loop_
_entity_poly.entity_id
_entity_poly.type
_entity_poly.pdbx_seq_one_letter_code
_entity_poly.pdbx_strand_id
1 'polypeptide(L)'
;MAQSHTRFVRPAQLVALLLSFLAASTLVGVVSAGVLVPAVGTGAITAKAGMEIFDEIPTDIQVVSPATESTMLDTNGQVIARFYDKQRIVIPSDKIAPIMKKAIVAIEDRRFFEHHGVDPTGIARAMVNNLGDDGGKQGASTITQQYVRNALAEKGYMEGDADQVEAATEQTTERKLREIKYALAVEKQMDKDQILSGYLNIAPFGPITYGVEAASRLYFSKSANELTIGEAALLAGLVQSPVQYNPLQHPEAAQERRNTVLSVMADQGVITEAEEAEAKAVNVSDMLHPTQIREGCSGAGDENAYFCSYAVRQFL
;
A
#
# COMPACT_ATOMS: atom_id res chain seq x y z
N MET A 1 -43.71 48.49 36.08
CA MET A 1 -43.15 49.50 35.15
C MET A 1 -41.62 49.47 35.28
N ALA A 2 -40.92 48.86 34.36
CA ALA A 2 -39.48 48.84 34.34
C ALA A 2 -38.99 49.99 33.47
N GLN A 3 -38.29 50.93 34.04
CA GLN A 3 -37.67 52.06 33.32
C GLN A 3 -36.42 51.53 32.61
N SER A 4 -36.44 51.58 31.27
CA SER A 4 -35.25 51.30 30.44
C SER A 4 -34.35 52.55 30.47
N HIS A 5 -33.25 52.52 31.22
CA HIS A 5 -32.20 53.51 31.14
C HIS A 5 -31.37 53.28 29.88
N THR A 6 -31.67 53.99 28.82
CA THR A 6 -30.75 54.14 27.66
C THR A 6 -29.57 54.97 28.10
N ARG A 7 -28.42 54.28 28.35
CA ARG A 7 -27.13 54.96 28.62
C ARG A 7 -26.58 55.50 27.28
N PHE A 8 -26.70 56.80 27.05
CA PHE A 8 -26.01 57.47 25.96
C PHE A 8 -24.51 57.43 26.22
N VAL A 9 -23.77 56.78 25.32
CA VAL A 9 -22.29 56.74 25.36
C VAL A 9 -21.79 58.17 25.05
N ARG A 10 -20.95 58.73 25.93
CA ARG A 10 -20.39 60.08 25.74
C ARG A 10 -19.42 60.06 24.55
N PRO A 11 -19.36 61.16 23.74
CA PRO A 11 -18.48 61.22 22.55
C PRO A 11 -17.04 60.88 22.83
N ALA A 12 -16.50 61.25 23.99
CA ALA A 12 -15.15 60.88 24.45
C ALA A 12 -14.98 59.36 24.70
N GLN A 13 -16.03 58.66 25.12
CA GLN A 13 -16.01 57.23 25.30
C GLN A 13 -16.04 56.47 23.97
N LEU A 14 -16.76 57.01 22.99
CA LEU A 14 -16.76 56.47 21.61
C LEU A 14 -15.37 56.57 20.96
N VAL A 15 -14.71 57.73 21.10
CA VAL A 15 -13.34 57.93 20.61
C VAL A 15 -12.35 56.98 21.31
N ALA A 16 -12.44 56.80 22.63
CA ALA A 16 -11.60 55.88 23.37
C ALA A 16 -11.80 54.43 22.96
N LEU A 17 -13.05 53.99 22.70
CA LEU A 17 -13.37 52.66 22.20
C LEU A 17 -12.83 52.41 20.78
N LEU A 18 -12.94 53.42 19.90
CA LEU A 18 -12.36 53.33 18.54
C LEU A 18 -10.86 53.27 18.55
N LEU A 19 -10.17 54.04 19.39
CA LEU A 19 -8.71 53.97 19.54
C LEU A 19 -8.27 52.60 20.14
N SER A 20 -9.00 52.09 21.13
CA SER A 20 -8.72 50.78 21.71
C SER A 20 -8.93 49.65 20.72
N PHE A 21 -9.97 49.74 19.88
CA PHE A 21 -10.23 48.77 18.81
C PHE A 21 -9.14 48.81 17.74
N LEU A 22 -8.71 50.00 17.31
CA LEU A 22 -7.59 50.15 16.37
C LEU A 22 -6.27 49.58 16.94
N ALA A 23 -5.98 49.92 18.18
CA ALA A 23 -4.77 49.38 18.85
C ALA A 23 -4.79 47.87 19.00
N ALA A 24 -5.95 47.29 19.37
CA ALA A 24 -6.11 45.86 19.49
C ALA A 24 -6.02 45.17 18.10
N SER A 25 -6.62 45.73 17.08
CA SER A 25 -6.58 45.20 15.70
C SER A 25 -5.15 45.23 15.12
N THR A 26 -4.40 46.30 15.36
CA THR A 26 -2.99 46.39 14.93
C THR A 26 -2.12 45.40 15.68
N LEU A 27 -2.32 45.23 16.98
CA LEU A 27 -1.57 44.26 17.79
C LEU A 27 -1.84 42.81 17.28
N VAL A 28 -3.09 42.46 17.09
CA VAL A 28 -3.49 41.16 16.53
C VAL A 28 -2.89 40.94 15.14
N GLY A 29 -2.94 41.95 14.28
CA GLY A 29 -2.35 41.91 12.94
C GLY A 29 -0.83 41.65 12.97
N VAL A 30 -0.10 42.35 13.83
CA VAL A 30 1.36 42.21 13.98
C VAL A 30 1.72 40.82 14.54
N VAL A 31 0.99 40.34 15.57
CA VAL A 31 1.22 39.00 16.13
C VAL A 31 0.90 37.92 15.09
N SER A 32 -0.21 38.06 14.38
CA SER A 32 -0.57 37.10 13.31
C SER A 32 0.47 37.08 12.18
N ALA A 33 0.95 38.24 11.76
CA ALA A 33 1.99 38.35 10.73
C ALA A 33 3.32 37.75 11.26
N GLY A 34 3.68 38.00 12.52
CA GLY A 34 4.88 37.45 13.14
C GLY A 34 4.92 35.93 13.22
N VAL A 35 3.75 35.26 13.26
CA VAL A 35 3.64 33.79 13.26
C VAL A 35 3.48 33.25 11.84
N LEU A 36 2.63 33.87 11.01
CA LEU A 36 2.30 33.36 9.68
C LEU A 36 3.41 33.58 8.66
N VAL A 37 4.11 34.74 8.70
CA VAL A 37 5.17 35.03 7.71
C VAL A 37 6.35 34.07 7.78
N PRO A 38 6.91 33.73 8.97
CA PRO A 38 7.93 32.70 9.06
C PRO A 38 7.42 31.32 8.63
N ALA A 39 6.19 30.93 9.03
CA ALA A 39 5.60 29.65 8.66
C ALA A 39 5.40 29.51 7.14
N VAL A 40 4.90 30.55 6.48
CA VAL A 40 4.75 30.60 5.03
C VAL A 40 6.12 30.65 4.33
N GLY A 41 7.07 31.43 4.88
CA GLY A 41 8.42 31.54 4.33
C GLY A 41 9.19 30.21 4.39
N THR A 42 9.17 29.53 5.53
CA THR A 42 9.79 28.18 5.65
C THR A 42 9.07 27.16 4.78
N GLY A 43 7.73 27.19 4.72
CA GLY A 43 6.95 26.34 3.82
C GLY A 43 7.29 26.54 2.33
N ALA A 44 7.50 27.80 1.91
CA ALA A 44 7.89 28.10 0.53
C ALA A 44 9.31 27.63 0.18
N ILE A 45 10.26 27.75 1.11
CA ILE A 45 11.65 27.28 0.92
C ILE A 45 11.67 25.75 0.83
N THR A 46 10.95 25.04 1.70
CA THR A 46 10.86 23.58 1.66
C THR A 46 10.12 23.09 0.42
N ALA A 47 9.07 23.78 -0.02
CA ALA A 47 8.37 23.46 -1.25
C ALA A 47 9.27 23.65 -2.49
N LYS A 48 10.07 24.75 -2.54
CA LYS A 48 11.00 25.00 -3.65
C LYS A 48 12.09 23.92 -3.70
N ALA A 49 12.71 23.59 -2.57
CA ALA A 49 13.70 22.51 -2.51
C ALA A 49 13.09 21.14 -2.93
N GLY A 50 11.87 20.85 -2.50
CA GLY A 50 11.15 19.67 -2.93
C GLY A 50 10.86 19.63 -4.43
N MET A 51 10.55 20.80 -5.05
CA MET A 51 10.35 20.91 -6.51
C MET A 51 11.66 20.70 -7.26
N GLU A 52 12.78 21.28 -6.80
CA GLU A 52 14.11 21.08 -7.42
C GLU A 52 14.49 19.59 -7.41
N ILE A 53 14.37 18.89 -6.26
CA ILE A 53 14.58 17.44 -6.17
C ILE A 53 13.63 16.69 -7.10
N PHE A 54 12.35 17.07 -7.13
CA PHE A 54 11.36 16.42 -7.99
C PHE A 54 11.71 16.56 -9.48
N ASP A 55 12.18 17.73 -9.92
CA ASP A 55 12.55 17.98 -11.32
C ASP A 55 13.79 17.20 -11.75
N GLU A 56 14.74 16.98 -10.84
CA GLU A 56 15.98 16.21 -11.10
C GLU A 56 15.74 14.71 -11.23
N ILE A 57 14.65 14.14 -10.68
CA ILE A 57 14.35 12.72 -10.80
C ILE A 57 14.05 12.38 -12.26
N PRO A 58 14.70 11.38 -12.88
CA PRO A 58 14.37 10.91 -14.22
C PRO A 58 12.90 10.49 -14.37
N THR A 59 12.31 10.71 -15.53
CA THR A 59 10.92 10.29 -15.82
C THR A 59 10.84 8.92 -16.48
N ASP A 60 11.96 8.38 -16.91
CA ASP A 60 12.02 7.08 -17.56
C ASP A 60 12.05 5.98 -16.49
N ILE A 61 10.91 5.35 -16.28
CA ILE A 61 10.80 4.16 -15.45
C ILE A 61 10.54 2.95 -16.34
N GLN A 62 11.45 2.00 -16.31
CA GLN A 62 11.23 0.69 -16.90
C GLN A 62 10.70 -0.25 -15.83
N VAL A 63 9.42 -0.59 -15.94
CA VAL A 63 8.83 -1.63 -15.11
C VAL A 63 9.27 -2.97 -15.67
N VAL A 64 10.22 -3.60 -14.98
CA VAL A 64 10.72 -4.94 -15.36
C VAL A 64 9.73 -6.01 -14.90
N SER A 65 9.61 -7.08 -15.69
CA SER A 65 8.89 -8.28 -15.23
C SER A 65 9.63 -8.85 -14.02
N PRO A 66 8.93 -9.12 -12.91
CA PRO A 66 9.59 -9.61 -11.71
C PRO A 66 10.15 -11.02 -11.94
N ALA A 67 11.23 -11.36 -11.21
CA ALA A 67 11.81 -12.69 -11.23
C ALA A 67 10.75 -13.74 -10.83
N THR A 68 10.74 -14.83 -11.56
CA THR A 68 9.89 -16.00 -11.32
C THR A 68 10.74 -17.20 -10.90
N GLU A 69 10.08 -18.27 -10.44
CA GLU A 69 10.77 -19.52 -10.10
C GLU A 69 11.42 -20.18 -11.31
N SER A 70 12.57 -20.79 -11.11
CA SER A 70 13.19 -21.73 -12.07
C SER A 70 12.73 -23.14 -11.76
N THR A 71 12.37 -23.91 -12.77
CA THR A 71 11.83 -25.26 -12.61
C THR A 71 12.74 -26.29 -13.27
N MET A 72 13.14 -27.31 -12.51
CA MET A 72 13.80 -28.48 -13.05
C MET A 72 12.77 -29.53 -13.42
N LEU A 73 12.81 -29.99 -14.66
CA LEU A 73 11.87 -30.99 -15.17
C LEU A 73 12.59 -32.32 -15.45
N ASP A 74 11.86 -33.42 -15.38
CA ASP A 74 12.33 -34.71 -15.90
C ASP A 74 12.16 -34.80 -17.42
N THR A 75 12.53 -35.94 -18.01
CA THR A 75 12.42 -36.20 -19.45
C THR A 75 10.97 -36.26 -19.95
N ASN A 76 10.01 -36.41 -19.05
CA ASN A 76 8.58 -36.44 -19.36
C ASN A 76 7.91 -35.08 -19.13
N GLY A 77 8.68 -34.05 -18.72
CA GLY A 77 8.17 -32.73 -18.39
C GLY A 77 7.56 -32.62 -16.99
N GLN A 78 7.77 -33.61 -16.13
CA GLN A 78 7.31 -33.53 -14.74
C GLN A 78 8.29 -32.74 -13.88
N VAL A 79 7.76 -31.95 -12.95
CA VAL A 79 8.56 -31.09 -12.07
C VAL A 79 9.33 -31.94 -11.07
N ILE A 80 10.66 -31.87 -11.12
CA ILE A 80 11.58 -32.46 -10.15
C ILE A 80 11.78 -31.51 -8.97
N ALA A 81 12.10 -30.23 -9.25
CA ALA A 81 12.40 -29.23 -8.23
C ALA A 81 12.05 -27.81 -8.73
N ARG A 82 11.83 -26.91 -7.78
CA ARG A 82 11.60 -25.47 -8.01
C ARG A 82 12.63 -24.69 -7.24
N PHE A 83 13.25 -23.68 -7.88
CA PHE A 83 14.28 -22.83 -7.29
C PHE A 83 13.80 -21.38 -7.33
N TYR A 84 13.80 -20.72 -6.19
CA TYR A 84 13.40 -19.33 -6.05
C TYR A 84 13.94 -18.74 -4.75
N ASP A 85 14.30 -17.46 -4.77
CA ASP A 85 14.54 -16.70 -3.53
C ASP A 85 13.24 -16.05 -3.07
N LYS A 86 12.40 -15.68 -4.04
CA LYS A 86 11.05 -15.15 -3.84
C LYS A 86 10.05 -16.07 -4.53
N GLN A 87 9.24 -16.74 -3.74
CA GLN A 87 8.17 -17.57 -4.27
C GLN A 87 7.15 -16.70 -5.00
N ARG A 88 7.12 -16.78 -6.33
CA ARG A 88 6.24 -15.96 -7.18
C ARG A 88 5.76 -16.73 -8.39
N ILE A 89 4.46 -16.61 -8.64
CA ILE A 89 3.81 -17.10 -9.85
C ILE A 89 3.07 -15.91 -10.46
N VAL A 90 3.56 -15.42 -11.61
CA VAL A 90 2.94 -14.31 -12.32
C VAL A 90 1.78 -14.84 -13.16
N ILE A 91 0.62 -14.23 -13.00
CA ILE A 91 -0.60 -14.57 -13.73
C ILE A 91 -1.19 -13.33 -14.42
N PRO A 92 -1.87 -13.50 -15.58
CA PRO A 92 -2.55 -12.40 -16.23
C PRO A 92 -3.76 -11.93 -15.43
N SER A 93 -4.20 -10.71 -15.70
CA SER A 93 -5.26 -10.01 -14.97
C SER A 93 -6.59 -10.78 -14.91
N ASP A 94 -6.96 -11.49 -15.99
CA ASP A 94 -8.17 -12.31 -16.11
C ASP A 94 -8.14 -13.59 -15.25
N LYS A 95 -6.98 -13.95 -14.72
CA LYS A 95 -6.78 -15.08 -13.79
C LYS A 95 -6.78 -14.66 -12.33
N ILE A 96 -7.01 -13.39 -12.03
CA ILE A 96 -7.18 -12.88 -10.67
C ILE A 96 -8.67 -12.70 -10.39
N ALA A 97 -9.19 -13.30 -9.32
CA ALA A 97 -10.60 -13.18 -8.97
C ALA A 97 -11.01 -11.69 -8.89
N PRO A 98 -12.15 -11.29 -9.48
CA PRO A 98 -12.63 -9.91 -9.41
C PRO A 98 -12.79 -9.40 -7.97
N ILE A 99 -13.16 -10.30 -7.04
CA ILE A 99 -13.31 -9.94 -5.63
C ILE A 99 -11.97 -9.59 -4.98
N MET A 100 -10.86 -10.22 -5.40
CA MET A 100 -9.52 -9.87 -4.91
C MET A 100 -9.11 -8.46 -5.35
N LYS A 101 -9.35 -8.12 -6.62
CA LYS A 101 -9.10 -6.77 -7.14
C LYS A 101 -9.92 -5.71 -6.38
N LYS A 102 -11.18 -6.00 -6.09
CA LYS A 102 -12.05 -5.11 -5.33
C LYS A 102 -11.60 -4.98 -3.86
N ALA A 103 -11.21 -6.08 -3.23
CA ALA A 103 -10.77 -6.09 -1.83
C ALA A 103 -9.52 -5.24 -1.62
N ILE A 104 -8.51 -5.38 -2.49
CA ILE A 104 -7.27 -4.61 -2.38
C ILE A 104 -7.50 -3.12 -2.66
N VAL A 105 -8.33 -2.78 -3.64
CA VAL A 105 -8.71 -1.40 -3.93
C VAL A 105 -9.47 -0.79 -2.75
N ALA A 106 -10.40 -1.51 -2.16
CA ALA A 106 -11.19 -1.02 -1.04
C ALA A 106 -10.33 -0.65 0.17
N ILE A 107 -9.32 -1.45 0.50
CA ILE A 107 -8.51 -1.26 1.71
C ILE A 107 -7.29 -0.35 1.47
N GLU A 108 -6.63 -0.41 0.31
CA GLU A 108 -5.39 0.30 0.05
C GLU A 108 -5.61 1.64 -0.67
N ASP A 109 -6.58 1.71 -1.59
CA ASP A 109 -6.75 2.87 -2.46
C ASP A 109 -8.18 2.99 -3.00
N ARG A 110 -9.12 3.39 -2.12
CA ARG A 110 -10.56 3.45 -2.45
C ARG A 110 -10.86 4.18 -3.76
N ARG A 111 -10.05 5.19 -4.11
CA ARG A 111 -10.26 6.04 -5.29
C ARG A 111 -9.30 5.71 -6.44
N PHE A 112 -8.73 4.51 -6.43
CA PHE A 112 -7.74 4.07 -7.42
C PHE A 112 -8.13 4.37 -8.87
N PHE A 113 -9.40 4.17 -9.23
CA PHE A 113 -9.91 4.39 -10.58
C PHE A 113 -10.23 5.85 -10.90
N GLU A 114 -10.14 6.77 -9.92
CA GLU A 114 -10.51 8.19 -10.07
C GLU A 114 -9.29 9.11 -10.24
N HIS A 115 -8.14 8.73 -9.66
CA HIS A 115 -6.93 9.55 -9.69
C HIS A 115 -5.90 9.00 -10.69
N HIS A 116 -4.83 9.75 -10.93
CA HIS A 116 -3.74 9.40 -11.85
C HIS A 116 -2.40 9.30 -11.10
N GLY A 117 -2.22 8.23 -10.33
CA GLY A 117 -0.97 7.91 -9.60
C GLY A 117 -0.87 8.55 -8.21
N VAL A 118 -1.52 9.66 -7.97
CA VAL A 118 -1.56 10.35 -6.67
C VAL A 118 -3.00 10.71 -6.33
N ASP A 119 -3.40 10.51 -5.07
CA ASP A 119 -4.70 10.92 -4.55
C ASP A 119 -4.58 12.11 -3.57
N PRO A 120 -4.67 13.37 -4.04
CA PRO A 120 -4.57 14.54 -3.15
C PRO A 120 -5.66 14.57 -2.07
N THR A 121 -6.86 14.06 -2.39
CA THR A 121 -7.98 14.00 -1.44
C THR A 121 -7.75 12.95 -0.37
N GLY A 122 -7.18 11.79 -0.75
CA GLY A 122 -6.75 10.75 0.17
C GLY A 122 -5.66 11.24 1.11
N ILE A 123 -4.67 11.97 0.60
CA ILE A 123 -3.61 12.60 1.40
C ILE A 123 -4.20 13.58 2.41
N ALA A 124 -5.10 14.47 1.97
CA ALA A 124 -5.75 15.43 2.87
C ALA A 124 -6.56 14.73 3.96
N ARG A 125 -7.32 13.69 3.63
CA ARG A 125 -8.09 12.87 4.58
C ARG A 125 -7.17 12.18 5.59
N ALA A 126 -6.10 11.53 5.12
CA ALA A 126 -5.14 10.86 5.99
C ALA A 126 -4.44 11.85 6.94
N MET A 127 -4.13 13.07 6.48
CA MET A 127 -3.57 14.12 7.31
C MET A 127 -4.53 14.52 8.44
N VAL A 128 -5.82 14.72 8.14
CA VAL A 128 -6.84 15.07 9.15
C VAL A 128 -7.02 13.93 10.15
N ASN A 129 -7.12 12.68 9.68
CA ASN A 129 -7.31 11.52 10.57
C ASN A 129 -6.09 11.25 11.46
N ASN A 130 -4.88 11.48 10.94
CA ASN A 130 -3.64 11.28 11.69
C ASN A 130 -3.35 12.43 12.69
N LEU A 131 -4.09 13.54 12.64
CA LEU A 131 -4.06 14.61 13.65
C LEU A 131 -4.98 14.33 14.84
N GLY A 132 -5.91 13.38 14.72
CA GLY A 132 -6.77 12.90 15.81
C GLY A 132 -6.09 11.78 16.59
N ASP A 133 -6.22 11.79 17.92
CA ASP A 133 -5.57 10.82 18.83
C ASP A 133 -6.18 9.40 18.78
N ASP A 134 -7.32 9.17 18.11
CA ASP A 134 -8.14 7.97 18.25
C ASP A 134 -8.03 6.95 17.11
N GLY A 135 -7.20 7.16 16.11
CA GLY A 135 -7.13 6.27 14.94
C GLY A 135 -5.72 5.81 14.60
N GLY A 136 -5.55 4.52 14.32
CA GLY A 136 -4.31 4.01 13.74
C GLY A 136 -3.90 4.83 12.51
N LYS A 137 -2.59 5.00 12.28
CA LYS A 137 -2.06 5.80 11.15
C LYS A 137 -2.64 5.32 9.82
N GLN A 138 -3.47 6.14 9.22
CA GLN A 138 -4.03 5.87 7.89
C GLN A 138 -2.96 6.12 6.81
N GLY A 139 -2.71 5.12 5.97
CA GLY A 139 -1.80 5.25 4.83
C GLY A 139 -2.38 6.19 3.76
N ALA A 140 -1.52 7.02 3.17
CA ALA A 140 -1.88 7.94 2.10
C ALA A 140 -1.25 7.54 0.75
N SER A 141 -0.60 6.37 0.67
CA SER A 141 0.05 5.89 -0.55
C SER A 141 -0.95 5.19 -1.45
N THR A 142 -0.96 5.54 -2.73
CA THR A 142 -1.80 4.87 -3.73
C THR A 142 -1.25 3.49 -4.12
N ILE A 143 -2.09 2.64 -4.71
CA ILE A 143 -1.66 1.36 -5.30
C ILE A 143 -0.56 1.57 -6.33
N THR A 144 -0.65 2.61 -7.17
CA THR A 144 0.37 2.92 -8.17
C THR A 144 1.72 3.26 -7.52
N GLN A 145 1.72 4.03 -6.44
CA GLN A 145 2.95 4.33 -5.69
C GLN A 145 3.56 3.08 -5.06
N GLN A 146 2.73 2.20 -4.49
CA GLN A 146 3.19 0.93 -3.93
C GLN A 146 3.74 -0.01 -5.01
N TYR A 147 3.09 -0.06 -6.18
CA TYR A 147 3.56 -0.81 -7.34
C TYR A 147 4.95 -0.36 -7.79
N VAL A 148 5.12 0.95 -7.97
CA VAL A 148 6.41 1.56 -8.33
C VAL A 148 7.50 1.22 -7.32
N ARG A 149 7.23 1.41 -6.03
CA ARG A 149 8.18 1.08 -4.97
C ARG A 149 8.63 -0.38 -5.05
N ASN A 150 7.68 -1.30 -5.17
CA ASN A 150 7.96 -2.72 -5.22
C ASN A 150 8.72 -3.09 -6.52
N ALA A 151 8.39 -2.47 -7.65
CA ALA A 151 9.08 -2.70 -8.93
C ALA A 151 10.52 -2.19 -8.90
N LEU A 152 10.79 -1.05 -8.28
CA LEU A 152 12.15 -0.52 -8.12
C LEU A 152 13.00 -1.40 -7.19
N ALA A 153 12.43 -1.85 -6.07
CA ALA A 153 13.10 -2.78 -5.17
C ALA A 153 13.38 -4.12 -5.85
N GLU A 154 12.45 -4.63 -6.65
CA GLU A 154 12.62 -5.86 -7.42
C GLU A 154 13.71 -5.73 -8.48
N LYS A 155 13.76 -4.60 -9.19
CA LYS A 155 14.82 -4.32 -10.16
C LYS A 155 16.20 -4.35 -9.50
N GLY A 156 16.38 -3.62 -8.38
CA GLY A 156 17.63 -3.63 -7.63
C GLY A 156 18.02 -5.03 -7.17
N TYR A 157 17.03 -5.80 -6.70
CA TYR A 157 17.27 -7.20 -6.32
C TYR A 157 17.76 -8.06 -7.49
N MET A 158 17.13 -7.96 -8.67
CA MET A 158 17.52 -8.71 -9.87
C MET A 158 18.89 -8.31 -10.41
N GLU A 159 19.28 -7.04 -10.25
CA GLU A 159 20.58 -6.51 -10.67
C GLU A 159 21.68 -6.74 -9.62
N GLY A 160 21.34 -7.25 -8.43
CA GLY A 160 22.26 -7.41 -7.29
C GLY A 160 22.72 -6.07 -6.70
N ASP A 161 21.93 -5.01 -6.91
CA ASP A 161 22.19 -3.65 -6.45
C ASP A 161 21.46 -3.38 -5.12
N ALA A 162 22.21 -3.60 -4.02
CA ALA A 162 21.67 -3.40 -2.68
C ALA A 162 21.33 -1.92 -2.39
N ASP A 163 22.09 -0.98 -2.94
CA ASP A 163 21.87 0.45 -2.76
C ASP A 163 20.55 0.88 -3.42
N GLN A 164 20.23 0.31 -4.58
CA GLN A 164 18.94 0.55 -5.25
C GLN A 164 17.76 -0.04 -4.46
N VAL A 165 17.93 -1.22 -3.86
CA VAL A 165 16.92 -1.83 -2.98
C VAL A 165 16.68 -0.95 -1.76
N GLU A 166 17.75 -0.47 -1.10
CA GLU A 166 17.65 0.42 0.05
C GLU A 166 16.97 1.72 -0.35
N ALA A 167 17.41 2.38 -1.41
CA ALA A 167 16.82 3.62 -1.92
C ALA A 167 15.32 3.48 -2.31
N ALA A 168 14.86 2.28 -2.67
CA ALA A 168 13.46 2.00 -2.95
C ALA A 168 12.62 1.76 -1.68
N THR A 169 13.24 1.35 -0.56
CA THR A 169 12.52 0.91 0.65
C THR A 169 12.73 1.80 1.87
N GLU A 170 13.75 2.64 1.91
CA GLU A 170 14.03 3.58 3.00
C GLU A 170 12.86 4.53 3.28
N GLN A 171 12.76 5.04 4.52
CA GLN A 171 11.69 5.96 4.92
C GLN A 171 12.13 7.41 4.82
N THR A 172 12.41 7.89 3.59
CA THR A 172 12.85 9.26 3.32
C THR A 172 11.83 10.05 2.50
N THR A 173 11.91 11.37 2.59
CA THR A 173 11.11 12.29 1.76
C THR A 173 11.51 12.16 0.29
N GLU A 174 12.80 11.97 0.02
CA GLU A 174 13.32 11.81 -1.34
C GLU A 174 12.74 10.57 -2.01
N ARG A 175 12.75 9.41 -1.34
CA ARG A 175 12.07 8.21 -1.82
C ARG A 175 10.61 8.49 -2.13
N LYS A 176 9.89 9.22 -1.26
CA LYS A 176 8.47 9.51 -1.46
C LYS A 176 8.22 10.40 -2.68
N LEU A 177 9.08 11.39 -2.92
CA LEU A 177 9.01 12.23 -4.12
C LEU A 177 9.29 11.40 -5.38
N ARG A 178 10.26 10.48 -5.33
CA ARG A 178 10.57 9.54 -6.41
C ARG A 178 9.38 8.63 -6.71
N GLU A 179 8.77 8.03 -5.70
CA GLU A 179 7.52 7.24 -5.87
C GLU A 179 6.42 8.04 -6.56
N ILE A 180 6.18 9.27 -6.14
CA ILE A 180 5.17 10.16 -6.73
C ILE A 180 5.46 10.40 -8.21
N LYS A 181 6.69 10.79 -8.55
CA LYS A 181 7.07 11.09 -9.93
C LYS A 181 6.92 9.87 -10.83
N TYR A 182 7.40 8.72 -10.38
CA TYR A 182 7.29 7.49 -11.14
C TYR A 182 5.84 6.97 -11.22
N ALA A 183 5.03 7.14 -10.18
CA ALA A 183 3.61 6.79 -10.24
C ALA A 183 2.88 7.60 -11.32
N LEU A 184 3.15 8.91 -11.43
CA LEU A 184 2.63 9.76 -12.50
C LEU A 184 3.11 9.33 -13.90
N ALA A 185 4.34 8.84 -14.02
CA ALA A 185 4.88 8.34 -15.28
C ALA A 185 4.27 7.00 -15.68
N VAL A 186 4.11 6.07 -14.75
CA VAL A 186 3.49 4.75 -14.96
C VAL A 186 2.03 4.90 -15.40
N GLU A 187 1.26 5.78 -14.79
CA GLU A 187 -0.15 6.04 -15.16
C GLU A 187 -0.32 6.64 -16.59
N LYS A 188 0.73 7.14 -17.18
CA LYS A 188 0.72 7.56 -18.60
C LYS A 188 1.02 6.41 -19.57
N GLN A 189 1.65 5.34 -19.09
CA GLN A 189 2.13 4.21 -19.90
C GLN A 189 1.25 2.98 -19.77
N MET A 190 0.58 2.79 -18.63
CA MET A 190 -0.19 1.60 -18.28
C MET A 190 -1.61 1.99 -17.89
N ASP A 191 -2.59 1.18 -18.26
CA ASP A 191 -3.95 1.34 -17.77
C ASP A 191 -4.11 0.82 -16.33
N LYS A 192 -5.23 1.14 -15.71
CA LYS A 192 -5.52 0.79 -14.32
C LYS A 192 -5.53 -0.71 -14.05
N ASP A 193 -6.01 -1.52 -14.98
CA ASP A 193 -6.02 -2.97 -14.82
C ASP A 193 -4.60 -3.56 -14.92
N GLN A 194 -3.77 -3.02 -15.80
CA GLN A 194 -2.35 -3.39 -15.90
C GLN A 194 -1.58 -3.03 -14.61
N ILE A 195 -1.80 -1.83 -14.06
CA ILE A 195 -1.18 -1.40 -12.80
C ILE A 195 -1.63 -2.30 -11.64
N LEU A 196 -2.93 -2.55 -11.52
CA LEU A 196 -3.51 -3.35 -10.45
C LEU A 196 -3.05 -4.80 -10.52
N SER A 197 -3.04 -5.40 -11.71
CA SER A 197 -2.55 -6.77 -11.90
C SER A 197 -1.04 -6.87 -11.68
N GLY A 198 -0.27 -5.87 -12.14
CA GLY A 198 1.16 -5.77 -11.86
C GLY A 198 1.44 -5.69 -10.36
N TYR A 199 0.70 -4.85 -9.64
CA TYR A 199 0.78 -4.74 -8.19
C TYR A 199 0.47 -6.07 -7.49
N LEU A 200 -0.63 -6.73 -7.85
CA LEU A 200 -1.03 -8.01 -7.26
C LEU A 200 -0.05 -9.16 -7.56
N ASN A 201 0.73 -9.05 -8.64
CA ASN A 201 1.78 -10.02 -8.97
C ASN A 201 3.12 -9.76 -8.24
N ILE A 202 3.35 -8.55 -7.70
CA ILE A 202 4.63 -8.18 -7.09
C ILE A 202 4.53 -7.95 -5.58
N ALA A 203 3.34 -7.65 -5.05
CA ALA A 203 3.12 -7.34 -3.65
C ALA A 203 3.53 -8.51 -2.73
N PRO A 204 4.11 -8.22 -1.55
CA PRO A 204 4.44 -9.24 -0.57
C PRO A 204 3.18 -9.70 0.18
N PHE A 205 2.98 -11.00 0.28
CA PHE A 205 1.92 -11.64 1.06
C PHE A 205 2.45 -12.55 2.18
N GLY A 206 3.75 -12.68 2.29
CA GLY A 206 4.46 -13.45 3.31
C GLY A 206 5.96 -13.15 3.29
N PRO A 207 6.76 -13.75 4.18
CA PRO A 207 8.20 -13.48 4.26
C PRO A 207 8.96 -13.71 2.95
N ILE A 208 8.60 -14.76 2.21
CA ILE A 208 9.20 -15.14 0.92
C ILE A 208 8.14 -15.26 -0.18
N THR A 209 6.86 -15.03 0.13
CA THR A 209 5.73 -15.21 -0.80
C THR A 209 5.32 -13.88 -1.40
N TYR A 210 5.46 -13.76 -2.70
CA TYR A 210 5.17 -12.58 -3.48
C TYR A 210 4.16 -12.90 -4.59
N GLY A 211 3.23 -12.00 -4.80
CA GLY A 211 2.15 -12.16 -5.77
C GLY A 211 0.99 -13.02 -5.27
N VAL A 212 -0.19 -12.64 -5.76
CA VAL A 212 -1.48 -13.18 -5.30
C VAL A 212 -1.67 -14.66 -5.60
N GLU A 213 -1.13 -15.17 -6.72
CA GLU A 213 -1.23 -16.58 -7.08
C GLU A 213 -0.41 -17.47 -6.15
N ALA A 214 0.83 -17.08 -5.86
CA ALA A 214 1.69 -17.80 -4.92
C ALA A 214 1.07 -17.79 -3.51
N ALA A 215 0.52 -16.66 -3.08
CA ALA A 215 -0.18 -16.54 -1.80
C ALA A 215 -1.45 -17.42 -1.72
N SER A 216 -2.27 -17.41 -2.77
CA SER A 216 -3.47 -18.25 -2.85
C SER A 216 -3.13 -19.75 -2.75
N ARG A 217 -2.09 -20.18 -3.46
CA ARG A 217 -1.62 -21.57 -3.39
C ARG A 217 -1.02 -21.92 -2.05
N LEU A 218 -0.24 -21.00 -1.47
CA LEU A 218 0.37 -21.24 -0.16
C LEU A 218 -0.68 -21.39 0.94
N TYR A 219 -1.61 -20.46 1.04
CA TYR A 219 -2.55 -20.41 2.17
C TYR A 219 -3.80 -21.26 1.97
N PHE A 220 -4.26 -21.43 0.72
CA PHE A 220 -5.55 -22.06 0.43
C PHE A 220 -5.48 -23.25 -0.52
N SER A 221 -4.29 -23.60 -1.05
CA SER A 221 -4.07 -24.70 -2.02
C SER A 221 -4.91 -24.61 -3.30
N LYS A 222 -5.25 -23.37 -3.73
CA LYS A 222 -6.04 -23.12 -4.94
C LYS A 222 -5.53 -21.91 -5.73
N SER A 223 -6.02 -21.74 -6.93
CA SER A 223 -5.64 -20.62 -7.79
C SER A 223 -6.30 -19.31 -7.34
N ALA A 224 -5.66 -18.17 -7.64
CA ALA A 224 -6.16 -16.84 -7.28
C ALA A 224 -7.49 -16.47 -7.96
N ASN A 225 -7.90 -17.16 -9.04
CA ASN A 225 -9.21 -16.95 -9.64
C ASN A 225 -10.37 -17.59 -8.86
N GLU A 226 -10.07 -18.47 -7.89
CA GLU A 226 -11.04 -19.22 -7.09
C GLU A 226 -11.22 -18.63 -5.69
N LEU A 227 -10.58 -17.48 -5.39
CA LEU A 227 -10.66 -16.83 -4.09
C LEU A 227 -12.09 -16.43 -3.73
N THR A 228 -12.52 -16.82 -2.54
CA THR A 228 -13.77 -16.38 -1.91
C THR A 228 -13.63 -14.96 -1.34
N ILE A 229 -14.74 -14.35 -0.92
CA ILE A 229 -14.75 -13.02 -0.27
C ILE A 229 -13.84 -12.99 0.96
N GLY A 230 -13.95 -14.00 1.84
CA GLY A 230 -13.16 -14.07 3.06
C GLY A 230 -11.66 -14.23 2.81
N GLU A 231 -11.28 -15.04 1.82
CA GLU A 231 -9.89 -15.27 1.44
C GLU A 231 -9.28 -14.06 0.74
N ALA A 232 -10.04 -13.41 -0.16
CA ALA A 232 -9.63 -12.17 -0.81
C ALA A 232 -9.41 -11.05 0.22
N ALA A 233 -10.31 -10.93 1.21
CA ALA A 233 -10.17 -9.98 2.29
C ALA A 233 -8.96 -10.29 3.19
N LEU A 234 -8.68 -11.57 3.46
CA LEU A 234 -7.48 -11.99 4.20
C LEU A 234 -6.22 -11.56 3.44
N LEU A 235 -6.07 -11.94 2.17
CA LEU A 235 -4.91 -11.55 1.38
C LEU A 235 -4.76 -10.03 1.27
N ALA A 236 -5.82 -9.30 1.02
CA ALA A 236 -5.77 -7.83 0.97
C ALA A 236 -5.32 -7.22 2.31
N GLY A 237 -5.65 -7.88 3.43
CA GLY A 237 -5.20 -7.48 4.76
C GLY A 237 -3.72 -7.68 5.01
N LEU A 238 -3.12 -8.74 4.43
CA LEU A 238 -1.70 -9.11 4.63
C LEU A 238 -0.73 -8.05 4.10
N VAL A 239 -1.08 -7.37 3.01
CA VAL A 239 -0.16 -6.44 2.30
C VAL A 239 0.34 -5.30 3.19
N GLN A 240 -0.45 -4.87 4.17
CA GLN A 240 -0.03 -3.84 5.12
C GLN A 240 1.18 -4.27 5.95
N SER A 241 1.19 -5.51 6.43
CA SER A 241 2.29 -6.09 7.22
C SER A 241 2.28 -7.63 7.10
N PRO A 242 2.93 -8.19 6.06
CA PRO A 242 2.88 -9.63 5.76
C PRO A 242 3.46 -10.52 6.86
N VAL A 243 4.30 -9.97 7.73
CA VAL A 243 4.87 -10.70 8.88
C VAL A 243 3.91 -10.66 10.05
N GLN A 244 3.40 -9.48 10.41
CA GLN A 244 2.51 -9.30 11.56
C GLN A 244 1.17 -10.03 11.39
N TYR A 245 0.64 -10.04 10.17
CA TYR A 245 -0.65 -10.66 9.85
C TYR A 245 -0.51 -12.03 9.19
N ASN A 246 0.67 -12.66 9.25
CA ASN A 246 0.85 -14.02 8.70
C ASN A 246 -0.12 -15.00 9.35
N PRO A 247 -1.10 -15.57 8.62
CA PRO A 247 -2.16 -16.37 9.22
C PRO A 247 -1.67 -17.72 9.75
N LEU A 248 -0.49 -18.19 9.30
CA LEU A 248 0.12 -19.42 9.79
C LEU A 248 0.86 -19.22 11.12
N GLN A 249 1.20 -17.98 11.47
CA GLN A 249 1.95 -17.63 12.69
C GLN A 249 1.08 -16.82 13.67
N HIS A 250 0.20 -15.98 13.17
CA HIS A 250 -0.61 -15.03 13.93
C HIS A 250 -2.07 -15.05 13.47
N PRO A 251 -2.78 -16.20 13.59
CA PRO A 251 -4.13 -16.35 13.03
C PRO A 251 -5.15 -15.38 13.61
N GLU A 252 -5.03 -15.00 14.89
CA GLU A 252 -5.94 -14.03 15.53
C GLU A 252 -5.75 -12.63 14.93
N ALA A 253 -4.51 -12.16 14.81
CA ALA A 253 -4.22 -10.86 14.21
C ALA A 253 -4.62 -10.82 12.71
N ALA A 254 -4.42 -11.92 11.99
CA ALA A 254 -4.87 -12.08 10.63
C ALA A 254 -6.39 -12.03 10.52
N GLN A 255 -7.11 -12.64 11.46
CA GLN A 255 -8.58 -12.61 11.51
C GLN A 255 -9.13 -11.22 11.80
N GLU A 256 -8.56 -10.49 12.76
CA GLU A 256 -8.95 -9.11 13.06
C GLU A 256 -8.70 -8.21 11.85
N ARG A 257 -7.56 -8.35 11.20
CA ARG A 257 -7.23 -7.59 10.00
C ARG A 257 -8.15 -7.93 8.82
N ARG A 258 -8.43 -9.22 8.57
CA ARG A 258 -9.41 -9.67 7.57
C ARG A 258 -10.79 -9.08 7.85
N ASN A 259 -11.25 -9.10 9.10
CA ASN A 259 -12.55 -8.56 9.48
C ASN A 259 -12.62 -7.05 9.24
N THR A 260 -11.53 -6.32 9.49
CA THR A 260 -11.42 -4.89 9.13
C THR A 260 -11.59 -4.68 7.62
N VAL A 261 -10.94 -5.50 6.80
CA VAL A 261 -11.09 -5.42 5.33
C VAL A 261 -12.52 -5.69 4.91
N LEU A 262 -13.15 -6.72 5.46
CA LEU A 262 -14.56 -7.06 5.18
C LEU A 262 -15.50 -5.90 5.51
N SER A 263 -15.33 -5.26 6.68
CA SER A 263 -16.14 -4.09 7.04
C SER A 263 -15.94 -2.93 6.06
N VAL A 264 -14.68 -2.65 5.67
CA VAL A 264 -14.39 -1.60 4.68
C VAL A 264 -15.02 -1.92 3.31
N MET A 265 -15.03 -3.19 2.91
CA MET A 265 -15.68 -3.63 1.66
C MET A 265 -17.21 -3.45 1.73
N ALA A 266 -17.84 -3.76 2.87
CA ALA A 266 -19.27 -3.56 3.06
C ALA A 266 -19.64 -2.06 3.11
N ASP A 267 -18.89 -1.24 3.86
CA ASP A 267 -19.08 0.22 3.95
C ASP A 267 -18.98 0.92 2.58
N GLN A 268 -18.20 0.33 1.66
CA GLN A 268 -18.04 0.82 0.29
C GLN A 268 -19.02 0.19 -0.72
N GLY A 269 -19.90 -0.72 -0.27
CA GLY A 269 -20.86 -1.41 -1.14
C GLY A 269 -20.22 -2.40 -2.10
N VAL A 270 -18.99 -2.85 -1.85
CA VAL A 270 -18.30 -3.89 -2.62
C VAL A 270 -18.91 -5.26 -2.37
N ILE A 271 -19.34 -5.48 -1.14
CA ILE A 271 -20.11 -6.64 -0.67
C ILE A 271 -21.33 -6.16 0.13
N THR A 272 -22.31 -7.01 0.30
CA THR A 272 -23.48 -6.76 1.16
C THR A 272 -23.15 -7.02 2.63
N GLU A 273 -23.95 -6.47 3.55
CA GLU A 273 -23.86 -6.76 5.00
C GLU A 273 -24.04 -8.27 5.29
N ALA A 274 -24.87 -8.96 4.52
CA ALA A 274 -25.07 -10.40 4.65
C ALA A 274 -23.80 -11.20 4.27
N GLU A 275 -23.16 -10.84 3.16
CA GLU A 275 -21.88 -11.43 2.72
C GLU A 275 -20.75 -11.13 3.71
N GLU A 276 -20.73 -9.92 4.28
CA GLU A 276 -19.80 -9.57 5.35
C GLU A 276 -19.97 -10.47 6.56
N ALA A 277 -21.22 -10.61 7.05
CA ALA A 277 -21.53 -11.42 8.22
C ALA A 277 -21.18 -12.91 7.97
N GLU A 278 -21.51 -13.45 6.80
CA GLU A 278 -21.16 -14.82 6.40
C GLU A 278 -19.64 -15.02 6.36
N ALA A 279 -18.90 -14.12 5.72
CA ALA A 279 -17.46 -14.21 5.64
C ALA A 279 -16.78 -14.07 7.00
N LYS A 280 -17.29 -13.23 7.91
CA LYS A 280 -16.77 -13.07 9.28
C LYS A 280 -17.07 -14.29 10.18
N ALA A 281 -18.12 -15.03 9.91
CA ALA A 281 -18.50 -16.24 10.69
C ALA A 281 -17.48 -17.38 10.52
N VAL A 282 -16.72 -17.41 9.43
CA VAL A 282 -15.68 -18.42 9.20
C VAL A 282 -14.39 -17.96 9.88
N ASN A 283 -13.79 -18.82 10.75
CA ASN A 283 -12.48 -18.51 11.33
C ASN A 283 -11.38 -18.59 10.28
N VAL A 284 -10.36 -17.74 10.42
CA VAL A 284 -9.21 -17.75 9.50
C VAL A 284 -8.53 -19.14 9.51
N SER A 285 -8.34 -19.74 10.67
CA SER A 285 -7.74 -21.08 10.79
C SER A 285 -8.50 -22.16 10.01
N ASP A 286 -9.83 -22.04 9.91
CA ASP A 286 -10.68 -23.05 9.25
C ASP A 286 -10.64 -22.93 7.70
N MET A 287 -10.25 -21.75 7.19
CA MET A 287 -10.11 -21.53 5.74
C MET A 287 -8.70 -21.83 5.22
N LEU A 288 -7.72 -22.02 6.11
CA LEU A 288 -6.35 -22.31 5.71
C LEU A 288 -6.19 -23.79 5.32
N HIS A 289 -5.67 -24.00 4.12
CA HIS A 289 -5.25 -25.31 3.60
C HIS A 289 -3.81 -25.19 3.06
N PRO A 290 -2.81 -24.97 3.95
CA PRO A 290 -1.48 -24.58 3.52
C PRO A 290 -0.79 -25.71 2.77
N THR A 291 -0.25 -25.40 1.60
CA THR A 291 0.64 -26.27 0.86
C THR A 291 2.08 -25.92 1.15
N GLN A 292 2.85 -26.89 1.67
CA GLN A 292 4.30 -26.72 1.76
C GLN A 292 4.91 -26.86 0.36
N ILE A 293 5.26 -25.74 -0.26
CA ILE A 293 6.08 -25.76 -1.47
C ILE A 293 7.53 -25.86 -1.01
N ARG A 294 8.12 -27.03 -1.18
CA ARG A 294 9.53 -27.26 -0.84
C ARG A 294 10.41 -26.68 -1.93
N GLU A 295 11.33 -25.81 -1.52
CA GLU A 295 12.32 -25.19 -2.38
C GLU A 295 13.49 -26.11 -2.65
N GLY A 296 14.05 -25.99 -3.85
CA GLY A 296 15.28 -26.67 -4.26
C GLY A 296 15.15 -28.18 -4.29
N CYS A 297 16.30 -28.82 -4.19
CA CYS A 297 16.38 -30.28 -4.29
C CYS A 297 15.76 -31.02 -3.10
N SER A 298 15.50 -30.34 -1.98
CA SER A 298 14.72 -30.90 -0.88
C SER A 298 13.25 -31.17 -1.26
N GLY A 299 12.77 -30.52 -2.31
CA GLY A 299 11.43 -30.70 -2.89
C GLY A 299 11.33 -31.83 -3.92
N ALA A 300 12.48 -32.35 -4.38
CA ALA A 300 12.53 -33.33 -5.47
C ALA A 300 12.08 -34.76 -5.08
N GLY A 301 11.74 -35.00 -3.81
CA GLY A 301 11.48 -36.31 -3.28
C GLY A 301 12.76 -37.16 -3.11
N ASP A 302 12.68 -38.24 -2.31
CA ASP A 302 13.85 -39.01 -1.94
C ASP A 302 14.56 -39.63 -3.15
N GLU A 303 13.82 -40.01 -4.18
CA GLU A 303 14.35 -40.63 -5.41
C GLU A 303 15.15 -39.67 -6.27
N ASN A 304 14.73 -38.40 -6.34
CA ASN A 304 15.31 -37.41 -7.25
C ASN A 304 16.23 -36.38 -6.57
N ALA A 305 16.27 -36.32 -5.24
CA ALA A 305 17.02 -35.31 -4.49
C ALA A 305 18.53 -35.37 -4.78
N TYR A 306 19.10 -36.55 -4.91
CA TYR A 306 20.51 -36.74 -5.25
C TYR A 306 20.83 -36.30 -6.68
N PHE A 307 20.00 -36.72 -7.63
CA PHE A 307 20.14 -36.32 -9.03
C PHE A 307 19.98 -34.78 -9.19
N CYS A 308 18.98 -34.22 -8.55
CA CYS A 308 18.77 -32.77 -8.51
C CYS A 308 20.01 -32.04 -7.99
N SER A 309 20.56 -32.47 -6.85
CA SER A 309 21.75 -31.87 -6.24
C SER A 309 22.98 -32.01 -7.14
N TYR A 310 23.13 -33.14 -7.82
CA TYR A 310 24.21 -33.34 -8.80
C TYR A 310 24.06 -32.43 -9.99
N ALA A 311 22.88 -32.37 -10.59
CA ALA A 311 22.58 -31.50 -11.74
C ALA A 311 22.83 -30.02 -11.42
N VAL A 312 22.30 -29.52 -10.28
CA VAL A 312 22.50 -28.12 -9.85
C VAL A 312 23.98 -27.76 -9.76
N ARG A 313 24.84 -28.66 -9.19
CA ARG A 313 26.29 -28.41 -9.09
C ARG A 313 27.03 -28.38 -10.43
N GLN A 314 26.42 -28.90 -11.51
CA GLN A 314 27.04 -28.87 -12.83
C GLN A 314 26.69 -27.60 -13.61
N PHE A 315 25.59 -26.90 -13.25
CA PHE A 315 25.09 -25.74 -13.97
C PHE A 315 25.29 -24.42 -13.21
N LEU A 316 25.55 -24.46 -11.92
CA LEU A 316 25.87 -23.34 -11.04
C LEU A 316 27.30 -23.44 -10.51
#